data_f5ea4f3bc255b4603e4cfe5e29f8a141
#
_entry.id   f5ea4f3bc255b4603e4cfe5e29f8a141
#
_cell.length_a   1.000
_cell.length_b   1.000
_cell.length_c   1.000
_cell.angle_alpha   90.00
_cell.angle_beta   90.00
_cell.angle_gamma   90.00
#
_symmetry.space_group_name_H-M   'P 1'
#
loop_
_entity.id
_entity.type
_entity.pdbx_description
1 polymer ?
#
loop_
_entity_poly.entity_id
_entity_poly.type
_entity_poly.pdbx_seq_one_letter_code
_entity_poly.pdbx_strand_id
1 'polypeptide(L)'
;MGDAVSTLLFQPPPPSKLKEHKIVWLNTKMGSKIPSFYIGYRRKGGVESCKSLSASEIRASGPEQGITILYSHANAEDLGSIYPWCKFLSKMLQVNLFAYDYTGYGMAYDEGKWYQWGECWMDWLVSV
;
A
#
# COMPACT_ATOMS: atom_id res chain seq x y z
N MET A 1 6.38 -15.10 25.76
CA MET A 1 5.56 -16.04 24.95
C MET A 1 4.87 -15.36 23.76
N GLY A 2 4.56 -14.08 23.80
CA GLY A 2 3.96 -13.37 22.66
C GLY A 2 4.82 -13.33 21.40
N ASP A 3 6.13 -13.21 21.55
CA ASP A 3 7.07 -12.99 20.46
C ASP A 3 7.24 -14.20 19.52
N ALA A 4 7.25 -15.42 20.06
CA ALA A 4 7.42 -16.63 19.24
C ALA A 4 6.21 -16.94 18.35
N VAL A 5 4.99 -16.68 18.85
CA VAL A 5 3.76 -16.89 18.08
C VAL A 5 3.60 -15.81 17.04
N SER A 6 3.94 -14.56 17.36
CA SER A 6 3.96 -13.42 16.44
C SER A 6 4.90 -13.66 15.26
N THR A 7 6.12 -14.12 15.52
CA THR A 7 7.11 -14.46 14.50
C THR A 7 6.68 -15.61 13.59
N LEU A 8 5.88 -16.54 14.12
CA LEU A 8 5.36 -17.66 13.34
C LEU A 8 4.20 -17.23 12.42
N LEU A 9 3.38 -16.29 12.86
CA LEU A 9 2.18 -15.85 12.16
C LEU A 9 2.44 -14.69 11.19
N PHE A 10 3.38 -13.81 11.51
CA PHE A 10 3.77 -12.67 10.67
C PHE A 10 5.19 -12.87 10.16
N GLN A 11 5.30 -13.29 8.92
CA GLN A 11 6.58 -13.49 8.24
C GLN A 11 6.68 -12.52 7.07
N PRO A 12 7.02 -11.24 7.33
CA PRO A 12 7.19 -10.30 6.24
C PRO A 12 8.30 -10.80 5.30
N PRO A 13 8.10 -10.72 3.98
CA PRO A 13 9.13 -11.06 3.03
C PRO A 13 10.29 -10.06 3.12
N PRO A 14 11.47 -10.39 2.59
CA PRO A 14 12.51 -9.40 2.38
C PRO A 14 11.95 -8.20 1.63
N PRO A 15 12.18 -6.95 2.10
CA PRO A 15 11.56 -5.77 1.52
C PRO A 15 11.81 -5.62 0.03
N SER A 16 10.75 -5.54 -0.76
CA SER A 16 10.81 -5.26 -2.19
C SER A 16 10.87 -3.77 -2.44
N LYS A 17 11.73 -3.34 -3.37
CA LYS A 17 11.90 -1.92 -3.68
C LYS A 17 10.83 -1.41 -4.63
N LEU A 18 10.01 -0.48 -4.18
CA LEU A 18 9.17 0.36 -5.03
C LEU A 18 9.87 1.71 -5.27
N LYS A 19 9.69 2.30 -6.46
CA LYS A 19 10.29 3.61 -6.76
C LYS A 19 9.65 4.69 -5.87
N GLU A 20 10.46 5.50 -5.19
CA GLU A 20 10.02 6.51 -4.21
C GLU A 20 8.93 7.46 -4.72
N HIS A 21 9.03 7.90 -5.98
CA HIS A 21 8.02 8.81 -6.56
C HIS A 21 6.63 8.19 -6.71
N LYS A 22 6.49 6.88 -6.50
CA LYS A 22 5.20 6.16 -6.52
C LYS A 22 4.63 5.95 -5.13
N ILE A 23 5.38 6.32 -4.09
CA ILE A 23 5.00 6.07 -2.72
C ILE A 23 4.30 7.28 -2.15
N VAL A 24 3.18 6.99 -1.50
CA VAL A 24 2.44 7.94 -0.67
C VAL A 24 2.54 7.46 0.77
N TRP A 25 3.23 8.23 1.61
CA TRP A 25 3.37 7.88 3.02
C TRP A 25 2.12 8.30 3.80
N LEU A 26 1.56 7.37 4.55
CA LEU A 26 0.41 7.59 5.42
C LEU A 26 0.85 7.60 6.88
N ASN A 27 0.24 8.47 7.68
CA ASN A 27 0.41 8.45 9.13
C ASN A 27 -0.72 7.59 9.74
N THR A 28 -0.36 6.61 10.55
CA THR A 28 -1.34 5.83 11.30
C THR A 28 -1.77 6.57 12.57
N LYS A 29 -2.90 6.20 13.14
CA LYS A 29 -3.33 6.75 14.44
C LYS A 29 -2.39 6.41 15.59
N MET A 30 -1.59 5.37 15.44
CA MET A 30 -0.57 4.94 16.41
C MET A 30 0.75 5.70 16.27
N GLY A 31 0.85 6.65 15.32
CA GLY A 31 2.03 7.46 15.10
C GLY A 31 3.11 6.83 14.21
N SER A 32 2.89 5.63 13.68
CA SER A 32 3.75 5.03 12.68
C SER A 32 3.50 5.61 11.28
N LYS A 33 4.46 5.43 10.37
CA LYS A 33 4.30 5.76 8.96
C LYS A 33 4.32 4.49 8.14
N ILE A 34 3.34 4.32 7.28
CA ILE A 34 3.25 3.19 6.36
C ILE A 34 3.27 3.68 4.92
N PRO A 35 3.98 2.96 4.03
CA PRO A 35 3.97 3.28 2.61
C PRO A 35 2.68 2.79 1.96
N SER A 36 2.25 3.50 0.95
CA SER A 36 1.12 3.15 0.10
C SER A 36 1.38 3.57 -1.34
N PHE A 37 0.58 3.09 -2.26
CA PHE A 37 0.52 3.63 -3.61
C PHE A 37 -0.92 3.78 -4.08
N TYR A 38 -1.13 4.72 -4.98
CA TYR A 38 -2.40 4.92 -5.67
C TYR A 38 -2.18 4.79 -7.18
N ILE A 39 -2.92 3.90 -7.82
CA ILE A 39 -2.96 3.73 -9.26
C ILE A 39 -4.27 4.32 -9.77
N GLY A 40 -4.20 5.41 -10.51
CA GLY A 40 -5.35 6.01 -11.18
C GLY A 40 -5.57 5.38 -12.54
N TYR A 41 -6.79 4.93 -12.82
CA TYR A 41 -7.25 4.51 -14.14
C TYR A 41 -7.92 5.68 -14.83
N ARG A 42 -7.51 5.96 -16.04
CA ARG A 42 -8.12 7.02 -16.87
C ARG A 42 -8.34 6.51 -18.29
N ARG A 43 -9.52 6.81 -18.82
CA ARG A 43 -9.83 6.62 -20.23
C ARG A 43 -10.19 7.97 -20.86
N LYS A 44 -9.38 8.41 -21.80
CA LYS A 44 -9.60 9.67 -22.52
C LYS A 44 -9.39 9.49 -24.01
N GLY A 45 -10.41 9.83 -24.83
CA GLY A 45 -10.33 9.74 -26.29
C GLY A 45 -10.05 8.34 -26.81
N GLY A 46 -10.52 7.28 -26.11
CA GLY A 46 -10.26 5.88 -26.49
C GLY A 46 -8.91 5.35 -26.01
N VAL A 47 -8.06 6.19 -25.44
CA VAL A 47 -6.76 5.77 -24.88
C VAL A 47 -6.91 5.49 -23.39
N GLU A 48 -6.51 4.30 -22.98
CA GLU A 48 -6.50 3.87 -21.59
C GLU A 48 -5.12 4.07 -20.96
N SER A 49 -5.07 4.57 -19.76
CA SER A 49 -3.84 4.70 -18.98
C SER A 49 -4.05 4.30 -17.53
N CYS A 50 -3.09 3.55 -16.99
CA CYS A 50 -2.96 3.26 -15.57
C CYS A 50 -1.66 3.87 -15.08
N LYS A 51 -1.75 4.87 -14.23
CA LYS A 51 -0.59 5.61 -13.74
C LYS A 51 -0.60 5.65 -12.22
N SER A 52 0.56 5.36 -11.61
CA SER A 52 0.76 5.70 -10.20
C SER A 52 0.85 7.20 -10.05
N LEU A 53 0.05 7.73 -9.16
CA LEU A 53 0.05 9.15 -8.81
C LEU A 53 0.91 9.36 -7.55
N SER A 54 1.76 10.36 -7.60
CA SER A 54 2.49 10.85 -6.43
C SER A 54 1.56 11.59 -5.47
N ALA A 55 2.00 11.76 -4.22
CA ALA A 55 1.25 12.54 -3.24
C ALA A 55 0.96 13.98 -3.71
N SER A 56 1.88 14.59 -4.45
CA SER A 56 1.69 15.93 -5.01
C SER A 56 0.63 15.96 -6.12
N GLU A 57 0.60 14.96 -6.99
CA GLU A 57 -0.43 14.83 -8.04
C GLU A 57 -1.82 14.62 -7.43
N ILE A 58 -1.94 13.75 -6.41
CA ILE A 58 -3.21 13.50 -5.70
C ILE A 58 -3.71 14.78 -5.02
N ARG A 59 -2.82 15.55 -4.36
CA ARG A 59 -3.19 16.82 -3.72
C ARG A 59 -3.63 17.89 -4.72
N ALA A 60 -2.98 17.94 -5.88
CA ALA A 60 -3.25 18.96 -6.89
C ALA A 60 -4.55 18.71 -7.67
N SER A 61 -4.81 17.45 -8.02
CA SER A 61 -5.92 17.07 -8.93
C SER A 61 -7.03 16.29 -8.22
N GLY A 62 -6.82 15.87 -6.99
CA GLY A 62 -7.64 14.87 -6.33
C GLY A 62 -7.41 13.46 -6.91
N PRO A 63 -8.04 12.43 -6.33
CA PRO A 63 -8.03 11.10 -6.88
C PRO A 63 -8.79 11.08 -8.21
N GLU A 64 -8.40 10.15 -9.09
CA GLU A 64 -9.14 9.96 -10.35
C GLU A 64 -10.59 9.58 -10.07
N GLN A 65 -11.51 10.10 -10.89
CA GLN A 65 -12.93 9.78 -10.76
C GLN A 65 -13.17 8.28 -11.00
N GLY A 66 -14.20 7.74 -10.36
CA GLY A 66 -14.59 6.34 -10.51
C GLY A 66 -14.42 5.54 -9.23
N ILE A 67 -14.54 4.22 -9.36
CA ILE A 67 -14.41 3.28 -8.25
C ILE A 67 -12.93 3.13 -7.89
N THR A 68 -12.62 3.18 -6.60
CA THR A 68 -11.30 2.86 -6.07
C THR A 68 -11.38 1.58 -5.24
N ILE A 69 -10.59 0.58 -5.61
CA ILE A 69 -10.45 -0.65 -4.81
C ILE A 69 -9.34 -0.43 -3.79
N LEU A 70 -9.64 -0.69 -2.53
CA LEU A 70 -8.64 -0.84 -1.47
C LEU A 70 -8.14 -2.28 -1.49
N TYR A 71 -6.84 -2.45 -1.74
CA TYR A 71 -6.20 -3.76 -1.79
C TYR A 71 -5.31 -3.96 -0.56
N SER A 72 -5.64 -4.97 0.24
CA SER A 72 -4.84 -5.43 1.38
C SER A 72 -4.09 -6.69 0.97
N HIS A 73 -2.78 -6.67 1.03
CA HIS A 73 -1.94 -7.78 0.57
C HIS A 73 -1.90 -8.95 1.57
N ALA A 74 -1.44 -10.12 1.10
CA ALA A 74 -1.29 -11.30 1.94
C ALA A 74 -0.05 -11.19 2.85
N ASN A 75 -0.01 -12.04 3.88
CA ASN A 75 1.03 -12.03 4.92
C ASN A 75 2.48 -12.17 4.40
N ALA A 76 2.68 -12.81 3.25
CA ALA A 76 4.00 -13.01 2.65
C ALA A 76 4.27 -12.05 1.47
N GLU A 77 3.58 -10.93 1.40
CA GLU A 77 3.67 -9.94 0.34
C GLU A 77 4.01 -8.56 0.90
N ASP A 78 4.47 -7.68 0.03
CA ASP A 78 4.66 -6.25 0.29
C ASP A 78 4.28 -5.43 -0.95
N LEU A 79 4.24 -4.10 -0.82
CA LEU A 79 3.85 -3.20 -1.91
C LEU A 79 4.67 -3.39 -3.18
N GLY A 80 5.96 -3.64 -3.06
CA GLY A 80 6.84 -3.82 -4.21
C GLY A 80 6.50 -5.08 -4.99
N SER A 81 6.21 -6.17 -4.29
CA SER A 81 5.86 -7.46 -4.89
C SER A 81 4.48 -7.45 -5.56
N ILE A 82 3.48 -6.79 -4.94
CA ILE A 82 2.12 -6.74 -5.48
C ILE A 82 1.91 -5.67 -6.55
N TYR A 83 2.81 -4.68 -6.67
CA TYR A 83 2.63 -3.54 -7.58
C TYR A 83 2.31 -3.93 -9.03
N PRO A 84 3.03 -4.88 -9.68
CA PRO A 84 2.72 -5.30 -11.04
C PRO A 84 1.31 -5.89 -11.16
N TRP A 85 0.92 -6.69 -10.19
CA TRP A 85 -0.41 -7.30 -10.12
C TRP A 85 -1.51 -6.24 -9.95
N CYS A 86 -1.34 -5.32 -9.03
CA CYS A 86 -2.27 -4.22 -8.80
C CYS A 86 -2.45 -3.35 -10.06
N LYS A 87 -1.36 -3.08 -10.78
CA LYS A 87 -1.43 -2.34 -12.05
C LYS A 87 -2.20 -3.12 -13.12
N PHE A 88 -1.99 -4.41 -13.19
CA PHE A 88 -2.74 -5.29 -14.09
C PHE A 88 -4.24 -5.30 -13.75
N LEU A 89 -4.60 -5.48 -12.48
CA LEU A 89 -5.99 -5.45 -12.01
C LEU A 89 -6.66 -4.11 -12.32
N SER A 90 -6.02 -2.98 -12.00
CA SER A 90 -6.54 -1.65 -12.29
C SER A 90 -6.90 -1.49 -13.77
N LYS A 91 -6.02 -1.97 -14.66
CA LYS A 91 -6.27 -1.93 -16.11
C LYS A 91 -7.40 -2.86 -16.53
N MET A 92 -7.40 -4.10 -16.05
CA MET A 92 -8.40 -5.10 -16.44
C MET A 92 -9.82 -4.76 -15.96
N LEU A 93 -9.93 -4.24 -14.74
CA LEU A 93 -11.21 -3.89 -14.13
C LEU A 93 -11.63 -2.44 -14.43
N GLN A 94 -10.75 -1.66 -15.04
CA GLN A 94 -10.99 -0.23 -15.35
C GLN A 94 -11.34 0.60 -14.10
N VAL A 95 -10.61 0.36 -13.01
CA VAL A 95 -10.84 0.99 -11.71
C VAL A 95 -9.54 1.56 -11.14
N ASN A 96 -9.66 2.52 -10.24
CA ASN A 96 -8.53 2.96 -9.44
C ASN A 96 -8.18 1.89 -8.40
N LEU A 97 -6.93 1.86 -7.97
CA LEU A 97 -6.48 0.93 -6.96
C LEU A 97 -5.58 1.63 -5.95
N PHE A 98 -5.86 1.41 -4.68
CA PHE A 98 -5.07 1.89 -3.56
C PHE A 98 -4.60 0.71 -2.74
N ALA A 99 -3.31 0.61 -2.47
CA ALA A 99 -2.73 -0.43 -1.64
C ALA A 99 -1.73 0.18 -0.64
N TYR A 100 -1.53 -0.48 0.47
CA TYR A 100 -0.65 -0.05 1.56
C TYR A 100 0.06 -1.25 2.17
N ASP A 101 1.26 -1.02 2.73
CA ASP A 101 1.94 -1.99 3.59
C ASP A 101 1.42 -1.86 5.02
N TYR A 102 1.41 -2.96 5.73
CA TYR A 102 1.20 -2.95 7.17
C TYR A 102 2.43 -2.43 7.90
N THR A 103 2.26 -1.91 9.11
CA THR A 103 3.39 -1.57 9.98
C THR A 103 4.31 -2.79 10.13
N GLY A 104 5.59 -2.61 9.86
CA GLY A 104 6.60 -3.68 9.89
C GLY A 104 6.77 -4.47 8.59
N TYR A 105 6.04 -4.12 7.52
CA TYR A 105 6.17 -4.75 6.21
C TYR A 105 6.87 -3.84 5.20
N GLY A 106 7.50 -4.44 4.20
CA GLY A 106 8.11 -3.75 3.08
C GLY A 106 9.04 -2.62 3.52
N MET A 107 8.79 -1.41 3.04
CA MET A 107 9.60 -0.23 3.36
C MET A 107 9.29 0.39 4.73
N ALA A 108 8.25 -0.08 5.44
CA ALA A 108 7.99 0.24 6.84
C ALA A 108 8.68 -0.73 7.80
N TYR A 109 9.46 -1.69 7.27
CA TYR A 109 10.23 -2.62 8.07
C TYR A 109 11.39 -1.89 8.75
N ASP A 110 11.42 -1.93 10.08
CA ASP A 110 12.49 -1.37 10.90
C ASP A 110 13.17 -2.53 11.66
N GLU A 111 14.41 -2.86 11.28
CA GLU A 111 15.17 -3.93 11.92
C GLU A 111 15.32 -3.65 13.43
N GLY A 112 14.75 -4.53 14.25
CA GLY A 112 14.80 -4.46 15.70
C GLY A 112 13.56 -3.92 16.39
N LYS A 113 12.56 -3.47 15.66
CA LYS A 113 11.23 -3.18 16.22
C LYS A 113 10.29 -4.34 15.94
N TRP A 114 10.06 -5.14 16.96
CA TRP A 114 9.00 -6.14 16.97
C TRP A 114 7.66 -5.42 17.23
N TYR A 115 6.84 -5.33 16.21
CA TYR A 115 5.53 -4.71 16.35
C TYR A 115 4.59 -5.65 17.11
N GLN A 116 3.93 -5.12 18.15
CA GLN A 116 2.95 -5.88 18.93
C GLN A 116 1.70 -6.14 18.07
N TRP A 117 1.07 -7.26 18.28
CA TRP A 117 -0.13 -7.73 17.57
C TRP A 117 -1.23 -6.68 17.38
N GLY A 118 -1.34 -5.71 18.28
CA GLY A 118 -2.32 -4.63 18.21
C GLY A 118 -2.09 -3.61 17.10
N GLU A 119 -0.84 -3.40 16.67
CA GLU A 119 -0.52 -2.34 15.71
C GLU A 119 -0.91 -2.70 14.28
N CYS A 120 -0.68 -3.95 13.86
CA CYS A 120 -1.05 -4.43 12.52
C CYS A 120 -2.57 -4.40 12.25
N TRP A 121 -3.39 -4.67 13.28
CA TRP A 121 -4.84 -4.64 13.17
C TRP A 121 -5.43 -3.22 13.21
N MET A 122 -4.72 -2.28 13.83
CA MET A 122 -5.17 -0.89 13.95
C MET A 122 -4.78 -0.01 12.76
N ASP A 123 -3.94 -0.48 11.85
CA ASP A 123 -3.63 0.22 10.59
C ASP A 123 -4.86 0.42 9.70
N TRP A 124 -5.93 -0.36 9.92
CA TRP A 124 -7.25 -0.17 9.28
C TRP A 124 -7.90 1.19 9.61
N LEU A 125 -7.41 1.87 10.64
CA LEU A 125 -7.89 3.19 11.05
C LEU A 125 -6.95 4.29 10.54
N VAL A 126 -6.64 4.28 9.26
CA VAL A 126 -5.90 5.37 8.62
C VAL A 126 -6.78 6.61 8.62
N SER A 127 -6.26 7.71 9.18
CA SER A 127 -6.89 9.02 9.00
C SER A 127 -6.60 9.49 7.57
N VAL A 128 -7.61 9.45 6.71
CA VAL A 128 -7.60 10.09 5.40
C VAL A 128 -7.79 11.59 5.58
#